data_67104d10622fcba5f19e5fb62ca770fc
#
_entry.id   67104d10622fcba5f19e5fb62ca770fc
#
_cell.length_a   1.000
_cell.length_b   1.000
_cell.length_c   1.000
_cell.angle_alpha   90.00
_cell.angle_beta   90.00
_cell.angle_gamma   90.00
#
_symmetry.space_group_name_H-M   'P 1'
#
loop_
_entity.id
_entity.type
_entity.pdbx_description
1 polymer ?
#
loop_
_entity_poly.entity_id
_entity_poly.type
_entity_poly.pdbx_seq_one_letter_code
_entity_poly.pdbx_strand_id
1 'polypeptide(L)'
;TGTPPRIKLSSINTKIMEEQPGEKPTPWMSLYERPKKHQKQLPCFITRTNKNTHTIIEQNTHLSAMYSGNIVGIGPRYCPSIEDKVNRFKNKTSHQIFIEPEGINKDLIYPNGVSTSLPKNIQREFIFSIQGLENAIITEYGYAVEYDFIDPRNIEPTMKAKFLNNFYLAGQINGTTGYEEAAAQGLVAGINAVNAIQKKEEFVLDRSEAYIGVLVDDLTNHGITEPYRMFTSRAEHRLLLSQNNAEQRLLLRAFDLGLIGDKRKNEYVEKEKAYKSFIKNK
;
A
#
# COMPACT_ATOMS: atom_id res chain seq x y z
N THR A 1 13.85 4.49 2.01
CA THR A 1 13.52 3.28 2.77
C THR A 1 14.30 2.08 2.24
N GLY A 2 14.38 0.99 3.04
CA GLY A 2 14.93 -0.28 2.58
C GLY A 2 13.87 -1.18 1.97
N THR A 3 14.31 -2.22 1.26
CA THR A 3 13.48 -3.34 0.80
C THR A 3 13.86 -4.62 1.57
N PRO A 4 12.95 -5.59 1.75
CA PRO A 4 13.35 -6.88 2.34
C PRO A 4 14.07 -7.74 1.30
N PRO A 5 15.00 -8.61 1.74
CA PRO A 5 15.58 -9.60 0.84
C PRO A 5 14.53 -10.59 0.34
N ARG A 6 14.87 -11.38 -0.66
CA ARG A 6 14.09 -12.54 -1.11
C ARG A 6 14.83 -13.82 -0.74
N ILE A 7 14.08 -14.79 -0.24
CA ILE A 7 14.64 -16.03 0.31
C ILE A 7 13.92 -17.22 -0.28
N LYS A 8 14.64 -18.31 -0.56
CA LYS A 8 14.01 -19.57 -1.00
C LYS A 8 13.22 -20.21 0.13
N LEU A 9 11.94 -20.49 -0.11
CA LEU A 9 11.07 -21.17 0.86
C LEU A 9 11.61 -22.54 1.27
N SER A 10 12.14 -23.30 0.32
CA SER A 10 12.71 -24.64 0.57
C SER A 10 13.96 -24.64 1.46
N SER A 11 14.58 -23.48 1.66
CA SER A 11 15.82 -23.35 2.46
C SER A 11 15.58 -22.97 3.93
N ILE A 12 14.34 -22.73 4.33
CA ILE A 12 13.98 -22.30 5.69
C ILE A 12 13.20 -23.37 6.44
N ASN A 13 13.23 -23.33 7.76
CA ASN A 13 12.52 -24.27 8.61
C ASN A 13 11.21 -23.69 9.13
N THR A 14 10.14 -23.81 8.34
CA THR A 14 8.81 -23.32 8.73
C THR A 14 8.16 -24.15 9.86
N LYS A 15 8.65 -25.36 10.13
CA LYS A 15 8.05 -26.26 11.15
C LYS A 15 8.21 -25.73 12.58
N ILE A 16 9.17 -24.84 12.81
CA ILE A 16 9.41 -24.23 14.12
C ILE A 16 8.84 -22.81 14.22
N MET A 17 8.14 -22.35 13.19
CA MET A 17 7.47 -21.06 13.14
C MET A 17 5.98 -21.22 13.46
N GLU A 18 5.36 -20.16 13.91
CA GLU A 18 3.92 -20.08 14.09
C GLU A 18 3.25 -19.99 12.71
N GLU A 19 2.37 -20.94 12.37
CA GLU A 19 1.60 -20.89 11.13
C GLU A 19 0.44 -19.92 11.27
N GLN A 20 0.31 -19.01 10.31
CA GLN A 20 -0.82 -18.12 10.17
C GLN A 20 -1.64 -18.51 8.94
N PRO A 21 -2.71 -19.29 9.12
CA PRO A 21 -3.60 -19.67 8.03
C PRO A 21 -4.42 -18.48 7.53
N GLY A 22 -4.92 -18.58 6.31
CA GLY A 22 -5.92 -17.65 5.80
C GLY A 22 -7.25 -17.74 6.57
N GLU A 23 -8.08 -16.72 6.43
CA GLU A 23 -9.41 -16.66 7.06
C GLU A 23 -10.34 -17.76 6.56
N LYS A 24 -11.22 -18.25 7.47
CA LYS A 24 -12.26 -19.21 7.15
C LYS A 24 -13.62 -18.70 7.63
N PRO A 25 -14.62 -18.53 6.72
CA PRO A 25 -14.50 -18.74 5.26
C PRO A 25 -13.58 -17.70 4.61
N THR A 26 -12.88 -18.10 3.54
CA THR A 26 -12.03 -17.19 2.78
C THR A 26 -12.85 -16.01 2.25
N PRO A 27 -12.51 -14.75 2.56
CA PRO A 27 -13.26 -13.58 2.11
C PRO A 27 -13.15 -13.39 0.61
N TRP A 28 -14.18 -12.81 0.02
CA TRP A 28 -14.17 -12.37 -1.36
C TRP A 28 -13.74 -10.89 -1.43
N MET A 29 -12.75 -10.62 -2.26
CA MET A 29 -12.31 -9.23 -2.49
C MET A 29 -13.28 -8.47 -3.40
N SER A 30 -14.02 -9.19 -4.27
CA SER A 30 -15.06 -8.58 -5.11
C SER A 30 -16.39 -8.50 -4.37
N LEU A 31 -17.05 -7.34 -4.47
CA LEU A 31 -18.42 -7.15 -3.99
C LEU A 31 -19.48 -7.76 -4.92
N TYR A 32 -19.12 -8.05 -6.17
CA TYR A 32 -20.08 -8.35 -7.23
C TYR A 32 -19.93 -9.75 -7.81
N GLU A 33 -18.88 -9.98 -8.57
CA GLU A 33 -18.66 -11.27 -9.21
C GLU A 33 -17.81 -12.16 -8.30
N ARG A 34 -18.42 -13.25 -7.85
CA ARG A 34 -17.75 -14.23 -7.01
C ARG A 34 -17.53 -15.49 -7.83
N PRO A 35 -16.28 -15.90 -8.07
CA PRO A 35 -16.00 -17.19 -8.67
C PRO A 35 -16.65 -18.30 -7.85
N LYS A 36 -17.04 -19.40 -8.50
CA LYS A 36 -17.69 -20.55 -7.82
C LYS A 36 -16.77 -21.20 -6.77
N LYS A 37 -15.45 -21.05 -6.92
CA LYS A 37 -14.46 -21.62 -5.99
C LYS A 37 -13.35 -20.63 -5.71
N HIS A 38 -12.93 -20.56 -4.47
CA HIS A 38 -11.70 -19.86 -4.09
C HIS A 38 -10.48 -20.58 -4.67
N GLN A 39 -9.45 -19.80 -4.99
CA GLN A 39 -8.13 -20.35 -5.28
C GLN A 39 -7.54 -20.99 -4.01
N LYS A 40 -6.59 -21.92 -4.20
CA LYS A 40 -5.83 -22.51 -3.09
C LYS A 40 -5.18 -21.39 -2.28
N GLN A 41 -5.42 -21.40 -0.97
CA GLN A 41 -4.78 -20.48 -0.05
C GLN A 41 -3.47 -21.09 0.46
N LEU A 42 -2.45 -20.26 0.63
CA LEU A 42 -1.19 -20.62 1.27
C LEU A 42 -1.13 -19.91 2.63
N PRO A 43 -0.68 -20.61 3.70
CA PRO A 43 -0.43 -19.94 4.97
C PRO A 43 0.79 -19.07 4.88
N CYS A 44 0.83 -18.03 5.70
CA CYS A 44 2.05 -17.34 6.09
C CYS A 44 2.64 -17.98 7.35
N PHE A 45 3.87 -17.68 7.68
CA PHE A 45 4.51 -18.12 8.91
C PHE A 45 5.06 -16.90 9.66
N ILE A 46 5.11 -17.00 10.98
CA ILE A 46 5.60 -15.93 11.83
C ILE A 46 6.86 -16.40 12.55
N THR A 47 7.91 -15.61 12.42
CA THR A 47 9.12 -15.69 13.24
C THR A 47 9.44 -14.32 13.83
N ARG A 48 10.54 -14.18 14.52
CA ARG A 48 10.92 -12.95 15.23
C ARG A 48 12.40 -12.72 15.20
N THR A 49 12.80 -11.44 15.19
CA THR A 49 14.17 -11.07 15.52
C THR A 49 14.46 -11.40 16.99
N ASN A 50 15.72 -11.43 17.34
CA ASN A 50 16.18 -11.70 18.71
C ASN A 50 17.33 -10.74 19.09
N LYS A 51 17.81 -10.87 20.32
CA LYS A 51 18.91 -10.01 20.83
C LYS A 51 20.16 -10.02 19.94
N ASN A 52 20.55 -11.20 19.45
CA ASN A 52 21.72 -11.33 18.57
C ASN A 52 21.47 -10.60 17.24
N THR A 53 20.28 -10.78 16.65
CA THR A 53 19.87 -10.03 15.46
C THR A 53 19.97 -8.52 15.67
N HIS A 54 19.46 -8.02 16.81
CA HIS A 54 19.52 -6.58 17.12
C HIS A 54 20.97 -6.10 17.29
N THR A 55 21.80 -6.85 17.99
CA THR A 55 23.23 -6.50 18.17
C THR A 55 23.95 -6.38 16.84
N ILE A 56 23.76 -7.33 15.92
CA ILE A 56 24.35 -7.28 14.58
C ILE A 56 23.91 -6.00 13.84
N ILE A 57 22.63 -5.68 13.89
CA ILE A 57 22.07 -4.50 13.21
C ILE A 57 22.61 -3.22 13.84
N GLU A 58 22.59 -3.09 15.18
CA GLU A 58 23.03 -1.90 15.90
C GLU A 58 24.49 -1.57 15.62
N GLN A 59 25.38 -2.57 15.67
CA GLN A 59 26.79 -2.41 15.39
C GLN A 59 27.08 -1.95 13.97
N ASN A 60 26.21 -2.25 13.02
CA ASN A 60 26.38 -1.98 11.61
C ASN A 60 25.44 -0.90 11.03
N THR A 61 24.62 -0.24 11.87
CA THR A 61 23.66 0.78 11.42
C THR A 61 24.32 1.89 10.60
N HIS A 62 25.53 2.29 10.93
CA HIS A 62 26.31 3.32 10.24
C HIS A 62 26.63 2.97 8.77
N LEU A 63 26.55 1.68 8.40
CA LEU A 63 26.76 1.19 7.03
C LEU A 63 25.47 1.21 6.18
N SER A 64 24.33 1.44 6.80
CA SER A 64 23.07 1.56 6.09
C SER A 64 23.05 2.81 5.22
N ALA A 65 22.54 2.72 3.99
CA ALA A 65 22.43 3.87 3.09
C ALA A 65 21.62 5.02 3.69
N MET A 66 20.67 4.72 4.58
CA MET A 66 19.85 5.71 5.28
C MET A 66 20.62 6.46 6.38
N TYR A 67 21.63 5.85 6.98
CA TYR A 67 22.39 6.42 8.11
C TYR A 67 23.80 6.89 7.70
N SER A 68 24.27 6.49 6.53
CA SER A 68 25.60 6.90 6.00
C SER A 68 25.59 8.30 5.36
N GLY A 69 24.44 8.97 5.27
CA GLY A 69 24.29 10.25 4.59
C GLY A 69 24.15 10.14 3.06
N ASN A 70 24.13 8.94 2.51
CA ASN A 70 23.91 8.73 1.07
C ASN A 70 22.47 9.04 0.63
N ILE A 71 21.51 8.97 1.56
CA ILE A 71 20.09 9.30 1.34
C ILE A 71 19.76 10.49 2.23
N VAL A 72 19.30 11.58 1.62
CA VAL A 72 18.94 12.83 2.31
C VAL A 72 17.43 12.96 2.51
N GLY A 73 16.64 12.21 1.75
CA GLY A 73 15.19 12.26 1.77
C GLY A 73 14.57 11.70 3.07
N ILE A 74 13.36 12.17 3.40
CA ILE A 74 12.57 11.66 4.52
C ILE A 74 11.91 10.34 4.08
N GLY A 75 12.19 9.26 4.78
CA GLY A 75 11.59 7.94 4.52
C GLY A 75 10.08 7.90 4.83
N PRO A 76 9.33 7.00 4.20
CA PRO A 76 7.89 6.84 4.46
C PRO A 76 7.65 6.43 5.92
N ARG A 77 6.66 7.07 6.55
CA ARG A 77 6.35 6.94 7.99
C ARG A 77 6.01 5.51 8.43
N TYR A 78 5.43 4.72 7.53
CA TYR A 78 4.84 3.40 7.84
C TYR A 78 5.60 2.20 7.25
N CYS A 79 6.77 2.42 6.65
CA CYS A 79 7.66 1.35 6.19
C CYS A 79 9.06 1.56 6.77
N PRO A 80 9.22 1.51 8.12
CA PRO A 80 10.53 1.64 8.71
C PRO A 80 11.38 0.42 8.35
N SER A 81 12.64 0.65 8.05
CA SER A 81 13.63 -0.43 7.92
C SER A 81 13.82 -1.15 9.26
N ILE A 82 14.43 -2.33 9.24
CA ILE A 82 14.73 -3.03 10.49
C ILE A 82 15.71 -2.24 11.34
N GLU A 83 16.63 -1.49 10.72
CA GLU A 83 17.57 -0.58 11.39
C GLU A 83 16.81 0.51 12.15
N ASP A 84 15.78 1.10 11.53
CA ASP A 84 14.92 2.09 12.17
C ASP A 84 14.16 1.51 13.37
N LYS A 85 13.59 0.31 13.22
CA LYS A 85 12.86 -0.37 14.30
C LYS A 85 13.76 -0.63 15.50
N VAL A 86 14.96 -1.17 15.26
CA VAL A 86 15.92 -1.47 16.31
C VAL A 86 16.36 -0.19 17.01
N ASN A 87 16.67 0.87 16.27
CA ASN A 87 17.10 2.14 16.84
C ASN A 87 16.02 2.90 17.60
N ARG A 88 14.79 2.92 17.06
CA ARG A 88 13.65 3.65 17.69
C ARG A 88 13.07 2.92 18.88
N PHE A 89 13.10 1.60 18.87
CA PHE A 89 12.48 0.75 19.90
C PHE A 89 13.50 -0.09 20.67
N LYS A 90 14.55 0.54 21.17
CA LYS A 90 15.67 -0.10 21.90
C LYS A 90 15.23 -1.01 23.06
N ASN A 91 14.07 -0.73 23.68
CA ASN A 91 13.53 -1.55 24.76
C ASN A 91 12.85 -2.83 24.28
N LYS A 92 12.62 -3.00 22.96
CA LYS A 92 12.05 -4.23 22.40
C LYS A 92 13.16 -5.25 22.16
N THR A 93 12.96 -6.44 22.68
CA THR A 93 13.91 -7.56 22.50
C THR A 93 13.69 -8.33 21.23
N SER A 94 12.55 -8.10 20.54
CA SER A 94 12.20 -8.77 19.30
C SER A 94 11.20 -7.95 18.47
N HIS A 95 11.26 -8.10 17.15
CA HIS A 95 10.28 -7.62 16.18
C HIS A 95 9.73 -8.79 15.39
N GLN A 96 8.44 -8.75 15.12
CA GLN A 96 7.73 -9.77 14.34
C GLN A 96 8.13 -9.71 12.87
N ILE A 97 8.24 -10.88 12.26
CA ILE A 97 8.56 -11.08 10.85
C ILE A 97 7.51 -12.03 10.28
N PHE A 98 6.83 -11.60 9.22
CA PHE A 98 5.93 -12.45 8.47
C PHE A 98 6.68 -13.07 7.28
N ILE A 99 6.62 -14.36 7.17
CA ILE A 99 7.17 -15.13 6.05
C ILE A 99 6.05 -15.37 5.07
N GLU A 100 6.01 -14.57 4.02
CA GLU A 100 4.91 -14.51 3.06
C GLU A 100 5.32 -15.17 1.74
N PRO A 101 4.65 -16.26 1.28
CA PRO A 101 4.90 -16.83 -0.03
C PRO A 101 4.60 -15.83 -1.16
N GLU A 102 5.52 -15.63 -2.11
CA GLU A 102 5.31 -14.71 -3.25
C GLU A 102 4.45 -15.32 -4.39
N GLY A 103 3.96 -16.51 -4.22
CA GLY A 103 3.05 -17.14 -5.18
C GLY A 103 2.87 -18.62 -4.94
N ILE A 104 1.78 -19.16 -5.49
CA ILE A 104 1.34 -20.54 -5.25
C ILE A 104 2.39 -21.58 -5.71
N ASN A 105 3.09 -21.28 -6.78
CA ASN A 105 4.04 -22.19 -7.44
C ASN A 105 5.48 -21.66 -7.43
N LYS A 106 5.78 -20.69 -6.55
CA LYS A 106 7.13 -20.13 -6.45
C LYS A 106 7.81 -20.61 -5.16
N ASP A 107 9.05 -21.02 -5.28
CA ASP A 107 9.93 -21.31 -4.13
C ASP A 107 10.58 -20.02 -3.63
N LEU A 108 9.76 -19.01 -3.33
CA LEU A 108 10.21 -17.69 -2.94
C LEU A 108 9.32 -17.10 -1.86
N ILE A 109 9.93 -16.50 -0.85
CA ILE A 109 9.24 -15.80 0.23
C ILE A 109 9.70 -14.35 0.35
N TYR A 110 8.76 -13.54 0.81
CA TYR A 110 8.93 -12.16 1.23
C TYR A 110 8.94 -12.09 2.75
N PRO A 111 10.10 -11.84 3.41
CA PRO A 111 10.16 -11.71 4.86
C PRO A 111 9.74 -10.30 5.28
N ASN A 112 8.44 -10.10 5.41
CA ASN A 112 7.88 -8.79 5.78
C ASN A 112 8.28 -8.43 7.22
N GLY A 113 8.85 -7.25 7.37
CA GLY A 113 9.30 -6.75 8.67
C GLY A 113 10.82 -6.59 8.81
N VAL A 114 11.60 -7.06 7.82
CA VAL A 114 13.07 -6.95 7.78
C VAL A 114 13.57 -6.17 6.56
N SER A 115 12.79 -5.19 6.10
CA SER A 115 13.28 -4.22 5.10
C SER A 115 14.57 -3.59 5.58
N THR A 116 15.57 -3.49 4.70
CA THR A 116 16.91 -3.04 5.07
C THR A 116 17.65 -2.39 3.91
N SER A 117 18.59 -1.51 4.24
CA SER A 117 19.56 -0.97 3.30
C SER A 117 21.01 -1.27 3.73
N LEU A 118 21.19 -2.19 4.67
CA LEU A 118 22.50 -2.66 5.10
C LEU A 118 23.24 -3.41 3.99
N PRO A 119 24.59 -3.46 4.04
CA PRO A 119 25.39 -4.25 3.09
C PRO A 119 25.03 -5.73 3.07
N LYS A 120 25.25 -6.39 1.94
CA LYS A 120 24.89 -7.81 1.71
C LYS A 120 25.44 -8.79 2.75
N ASN A 121 26.68 -8.61 3.20
CA ASN A 121 27.30 -9.43 4.23
C ASN A 121 26.55 -9.30 5.57
N ILE A 122 26.15 -8.09 5.95
CA ILE A 122 25.42 -7.85 7.19
C ILE A 122 23.99 -8.38 7.09
N GLN A 123 23.33 -8.24 5.91
CA GLN A 123 22.03 -8.84 5.69
C GLN A 123 22.08 -10.36 5.90
N ARG A 124 23.10 -11.03 5.35
CA ARG A 124 23.28 -12.46 5.54
C ARG A 124 23.47 -12.83 7.02
N GLU A 125 24.29 -12.07 7.72
CA GLU A 125 24.62 -12.31 9.13
C GLU A 125 23.36 -12.18 10.02
N PHE A 126 22.60 -11.09 9.91
CA PHE A 126 21.43 -10.91 10.73
C PHE A 126 20.27 -11.85 10.33
N ILE A 127 20.08 -12.16 9.04
CA ILE A 127 19.05 -13.12 8.60
C ILE A 127 19.34 -14.51 9.20
N PHE A 128 20.59 -14.97 9.17
CA PHE A 128 20.97 -16.28 9.73
C PHE A 128 20.87 -16.33 11.26
N SER A 129 20.81 -15.21 11.94
CA SER A 129 20.58 -15.14 13.38
C SER A 129 19.11 -15.32 13.78
N ILE A 130 18.17 -15.30 12.82
CA ILE A 130 16.74 -15.41 13.06
C ILE A 130 16.32 -16.87 13.07
N GLN A 131 15.52 -17.26 14.07
CA GLN A 131 15.04 -18.63 14.24
C GLN A 131 14.27 -19.11 12.99
N GLY A 132 14.71 -20.24 12.45
CA GLY A 132 14.16 -20.85 11.24
C GLY A 132 14.75 -20.34 9.93
N LEU A 133 15.63 -19.33 9.99
CA LEU A 133 16.31 -18.77 8.83
C LEU A 133 17.83 -19.05 8.83
N GLU A 134 18.31 -19.89 9.71
CA GLU A 134 19.76 -20.18 9.92
C GLU A 134 20.45 -20.69 8.64
N ASN A 135 19.71 -21.39 7.79
CA ASN A 135 20.20 -21.96 6.52
C ASN A 135 19.57 -21.30 5.30
N ALA A 136 19.02 -20.09 5.45
CA ALA A 136 18.29 -19.40 4.39
C ALA A 136 19.18 -19.15 3.14
N ILE A 137 18.66 -19.45 1.96
CA ILE A 137 19.28 -19.07 0.70
C ILE A 137 18.67 -17.75 0.25
N ILE A 138 19.43 -16.67 0.38
CA ILE A 138 19.06 -15.34 -0.07
C ILE A 138 19.26 -15.29 -1.60
N THR A 139 18.18 -15.11 -2.36
CA THR A 139 18.21 -15.00 -3.81
C THR A 139 18.43 -13.57 -4.28
N GLU A 140 17.83 -12.62 -3.55
CA GLU A 140 17.96 -11.19 -3.79
C GLU A 140 18.16 -10.48 -2.46
N TYR A 141 19.13 -9.58 -2.40
CA TYR A 141 19.38 -8.78 -1.21
C TYR A 141 18.47 -7.56 -1.19
N GLY A 142 18.10 -7.11 0.00
CA GLY A 142 17.48 -5.83 0.21
C GLY A 142 18.37 -4.68 -0.25
N TYR A 143 17.75 -3.61 -0.70
CA TYR A 143 18.42 -2.40 -1.19
C TYR A 143 17.69 -1.15 -0.74
N ALA A 144 18.38 -0.03 -0.75
CA ALA A 144 17.79 1.26 -0.46
C ALA A 144 16.96 1.76 -1.66
N VAL A 145 15.83 2.37 -1.36
CA VAL A 145 15.00 3.06 -2.34
C VAL A 145 14.84 4.51 -1.92
N GLU A 146 15.19 5.41 -2.79
CA GLU A 146 14.94 6.84 -2.70
C GLU A 146 14.05 7.26 -3.87
N TYR A 147 13.12 8.17 -3.63
CA TYR A 147 12.17 8.59 -4.64
C TYR A 147 12.19 10.09 -4.81
N ASP A 148 12.36 10.52 -6.03
CA ASP A 148 12.11 11.90 -6.40
C ASP A 148 10.60 12.17 -6.44
N PHE A 149 10.21 13.39 -6.15
CA PHE A 149 8.83 13.85 -6.28
C PHE A 149 8.79 15.29 -6.75
N ILE A 150 7.66 15.67 -7.34
CA ILE A 150 7.34 17.04 -7.74
C ILE A 150 6.42 17.63 -6.66
N ASP A 151 6.63 18.90 -6.32
CA ASP A 151 5.71 19.59 -5.41
C ASP A 151 4.27 19.48 -5.97
N PRO A 152 3.36 18.79 -5.27
CA PRO A 152 2.03 18.50 -5.78
C PRO A 152 1.16 19.76 -5.98
N ARG A 153 1.56 20.91 -5.44
CA ARG A 153 0.91 22.20 -5.75
C ARG A 153 1.11 22.63 -7.20
N ASN A 154 2.03 22.01 -7.94
CA ASN A 154 2.20 22.19 -9.38
C ASN A 154 1.26 21.30 -10.22
N ILE A 155 0.29 20.64 -9.59
CA ILE A 155 -0.69 19.77 -10.23
C ILE A 155 -2.09 20.36 -9.99
N GLU A 156 -2.95 20.26 -11.00
CA GLU A 156 -4.35 20.61 -10.91
C GLU A 156 -5.15 19.50 -10.20
N PRO A 157 -6.35 19.76 -9.67
CA PRO A 157 -7.22 18.72 -9.09
C PRO A 157 -7.57 17.58 -10.05
N THR A 158 -7.39 17.77 -11.34
CA THR A 158 -7.52 16.78 -12.40
C THR A 158 -6.31 15.83 -12.52
N MET A 159 -5.29 16.01 -11.70
CA MET A 159 -3.97 15.37 -11.79
C MET A 159 -3.14 15.82 -13.00
N LYS A 160 -3.55 16.86 -13.72
CA LYS A 160 -2.80 17.47 -14.82
C LYS A 160 -1.70 18.37 -14.28
N ALA A 161 -0.53 18.30 -14.88
CA ALA A 161 0.58 19.20 -14.55
C ALA A 161 0.30 20.63 -15.03
N LYS A 162 0.50 21.63 -14.16
CA LYS A 162 0.33 23.06 -14.50
C LYS A 162 1.39 23.60 -15.48
N PHE A 163 2.54 22.95 -15.51
CA PHE A 163 3.71 23.39 -16.29
C PHE A 163 3.83 22.69 -17.65
N LEU A 164 2.96 21.70 -17.96
CA LEU A 164 3.05 20.96 -19.22
C LEU A 164 1.66 20.53 -19.70
N ASN A 165 1.32 20.87 -20.92
CA ASN A 165 0.03 20.48 -21.50
C ASN A 165 -0.07 18.99 -21.75
N ASN A 166 -1.27 18.44 -21.57
CA ASN A 166 -1.60 17.02 -21.81
C ASN A 166 -0.71 16.04 -21.03
N PHE A 167 -0.21 16.45 -19.88
CA PHE A 167 0.66 15.67 -19.03
C PHE A 167 0.01 15.50 -17.66
N TYR A 168 -0.18 14.26 -17.24
CA TYR A 168 -0.82 13.88 -15.98
C TYR A 168 0.17 13.11 -15.12
N LEU A 169 0.11 13.33 -13.82
CA LEU A 169 1.00 12.73 -12.84
C LEU A 169 0.16 11.98 -11.79
N ALA A 170 0.58 10.77 -11.43
CA ALA A 170 -0.12 9.96 -10.44
C ALA A 170 0.84 9.12 -9.61
N GLY A 171 0.50 8.94 -8.34
CA GLY A 171 1.25 8.11 -7.42
C GLY A 171 2.40 8.84 -6.77
N GLN A 172 3.51 8.14 -6.58
CA GLN A 172 4.61 8.60 -5.75
C GLN A 172 5.32 9.84 -6.26
N ILE A 173 5.32 10.08 -7.56
CA ILE A 173 5.86 11.32 -8.16
C ILE A 173 5.19 12.57 -7.58
N ASN A 174 3.97 12.45 -7.06
CA ASN A 174 3.23 13.52 -6.39
C ASN A 174 3.48 13.53 -4.87
N GLY A 175 4.51 12.82 -4.38
CA GLY A 175 4.90 12.80 -2.99
C GLY A 175 4.02 11.93 -2.08
N THR A 176 3.20 11.05 -2.63
CA THR A 176 2.42 10.08 -1.85
C THR A 176 3.17 8.76 -1.66
N THR A 177 2.84 8.03 -0.59
CA THR A 177 3.34 6.67 -0.37
C THR A 177 2.18 5.75 -0.03
N GLY A 178 1.88 4.81 -0.91
CA GLY A 178 0.85 3.80 -0.70
C GLY A 178 0.19 3.38 -2.01
N TYR A 179 -0.25 2.14 -2.05
CA TYR A 179 -0.89 1.56 -3.23
C TYR A 179 -2.25 2.22 -3.50
N GLU A 180 -3.00 2.49 -2.44
CA GLU A 180 -4.33 3.09 -2.51
C GLU A 180 -4.26 4.52 -3.02
N GLU A 181 -3.30 5.30 -2.55
CA GLU A 181 -3.07 6.67 -3.02
C GLU A 181 -2.68 6.70 -4.49
N ALA A 182 -1.81 5.77 -4.92
CA ALA A 182 -1.39 5.69 -6.31
C ALA A 182 -2.54 5.27 -7.23
N ALA A 183 -3.33 4.28 -6.82
CA ALA A 183 -4.49 3.81 -7.56
C ALA A 183 -5.56 4.92 -7.72
N ALA A 184 -5.85 5.65 -6.64
CA ALA A 184 -6.80 6.76 -6.65
C ALA A 184 -6.38 7.87 -7.62
N GLN A 185 -5.12 8.31 -7.54
CA GLN A 185 -4.57 9.32 -8.43
C GLN A 185 -4.56 8.86 -9.89
N GLY A 186 -4.14 7.60 -10.14
CA GLY A 186 -4.13 7.01 -11.47
C GLY A 186 -5.52 6.97 -12.10
N LEU A 187 -6.54 6.64 -11.30
CA LEU A 187 -7.94 6.66 -11.75
C LEU A 187 -8.38 8.07 -12.16
N VAL A 188 -8.15 9.08 -11.32
CA VAL A 188 -8.52 10.46 -11.60
C VAL A 188 -7.77 11.00 -12.82
N ALA A 189 -6.46 10.74 -12.91
CA ALA A 189 -5.64 11.14 -14.04
C ALA A 189 -6.12 10.51 -15.36
N GLY A 190 -6.42 9.20 -15.35
CA GLY A 190 -6.90 8.48 -16.52
C GLY A 190 -8.25 8.99 -17.02
N ILE A 191 -9.20 9.21 -16.11
CA ILE A 191 -10.52 9.78 -16.45
C ILE A 191 -10.36 11.15 -17.09
N ASN A 192 -9.57 12.03 -16.48
CA ASN A 192 -9.40 13.40 -16.97
C ASN A 192 -8.61 13.44 -18.29
N ALA A 193 -7.65 12.58 -18.49
CA ALA A 193 -6.96 12.47 -19.77
C ALA A 193 -7.91 12.09 -20.91
N VAL A 194 -8.83 11.14 -20.67
CA VAL A 194 -9.87 10.76 -21.64
C VAL A 194 -10.86 11.90 -21.85
N ASN A 195 -11.34 12.53 -20.78
CA ASN A 195 -12.27 13.64 -20.86
C ASN A 195 -11.67 14.83 -21.66
N ALA A 196 -10.41 15.12 -21.47
CA ALA A 196 -9.71 16.16 -22.24
C ALA A 196 -9.66 15.84 -23.74
N ILE A 197 -9.37 14.59 -24.13
CA ILE A 197 -9.39 14.16 -25.53
C ILE A 197 -10.79 14.26 -26.12
N GLN A 198 -11.80 13.88 -25.34
CA GLN A 198 -13.20 13.88 -25.75
C GLN A 198 -13.87 15.24 -25.60
N LYS A 199 -13.17 16.26 -25.13
CA LYS A 199 -13.70 17.61 -24.83
C LYS A 199 -14.91 17.56 -23.88
N LYS A 200 -14.89 16.67 -22.91
CA LYS A 200 -15.86 16.55 -21.82
C LYS A 200 -15.44 17.39 -20.63
N GLU A 201 -16.37 17.56 -19.69
CA GLU A 201 -16.11 18.21 -18.40
C GLU A 201 -15.03 17.47 -17.58
N GLU A 202 -14.30 18.24 -16.81
CA GLU A 202 -13.29 17.73 -15.89
C GLU A 202 -13.95 16.93 -14.75
N PHE A 203 -13.32 15.83 -14.39
CA PHE A 203 -13.72 14.99 -13.27
C PHE A 203 -12.92 15.38 -12.02
N VAL A 204 -13.59 16.03 -11.10
CA VAL A 204 -13.05 16.36 -9.78
C VAL A 204 -14.03 15.88 -8.72
N LEU A 205 -13.51 15.30 -7.63
CA LEU A 205 -14.28 14.88 -6.47
C LEU A 205 -14.06 15.86 -5.34
N ASP A 206 -15.16 16.27 -4.69
CA ASP A 206 -15.12 17.10 -3.50
C ASP A 206 -14.69 16.30 -2.26
N ARG A 207 -14.17 16.99 -1.25
CA ARG A 207 -13.77 16.41 0.04
C ARG A 207 -14.94 15.73 0.78
N SER A 208 -16.16 16.20 0.54
CA SER A 208 -17.39 15.62 1.09
C SER A 208 -17.89 14.40 0.31
N GLU A 209 -17.41 14.19 -0.91
CA GLU A 209 -17.86 13.10 -1.78
C GLU A 209 -17.02 11.82 -1.64
N ALA A 210 -15.71 11.96 -1.47
CA ALA A 210 -14.80 10.80 -1.43
C ALA A 210 -13.47 11.10 -0.73
N TYR A 211 -12.82 10.05 -0.18
CA TYR A 211 -11.44 10.14 0.27
C TYR A 211 -10.46 10.51 -0.85
N ILE A 212 -10.78 10.17 -2.11
CA ILE A 212 -10.02 10.63 -3.28
C ILE A 212 -10.07 12.18 -3.36
N GLY A 213 -11.23 12.79 -3.10
CA GLY A 213 -11.36 14.25 -3.05
C GLY A 213 -10.49 14.87 -1.96
N VAL A 214 -10.50 14.29 -0.75
CA VAL A 214 -9.62 14.73 0.34
C VAL A 214 -8.14 14.62 -0.04
N LEU A 215 -7.73 13.49 -0.61
CA LEU A 215 -6.36 13.26 -1.08
C LEU A 215 -5.92 14.33 -2.09
N VAL A 216 -6.71 14.52 -3.12
CA VAL A 216 -6.39 15.44 -4.22
C VAL A 216 -6.31 16.89 -3.71
N ASP A 217 -7.28 17.30 -2.90
CA ASP A 217 -7.32 18.64 -2.32
C ASP A 217 -6.12 18.89 -1.39
N ASP A 218 -5.80 17.97 -0.49
CA ASP A 218 -4.63 18.07 0.38
C ASP A 218 -3.33 18.25 -0.43
N LEU A 219 -3.16 17.45 -1.48
CA LEU A 219 -1.96 17.51 -2.33
C LEU A 219 -1.85 18.83 -3.08
N THR A 220 -2.91 19.22 -3.78
CA THR A 220 -2.86 20.34 -4.74
C THR A 220 -2.93 21.71 -4.10
N ASN A 221 -3.58 21.83 -2.94
CA ASN A 221 -3.76 23.08 -2.23
C ASN A 221 -2.78 23.28 -1.06
N HIS A 222 -2.51 22.24 -0.27
CA HIS A 222 -1.64 22.37 0.90
C HIS A 222 -0.21 21.92 0.62
N GLY A 223 0.00 21.01 -0.35
CA GLY A 223 1.30 20.40 -0.58
C GLY A 223 1.65 19.38 0.52
N ILE A 224 2.93 19.01 0.57
CA ILE A 224 3.43 18.02 1.51
C ILE A 224 4.73 18.48 2.18
N THR A 225 4.92 18.09 3.44
CA THR A 225 6.16 18.26 4.20
C THR A 225 6.82 16.93 4.53
N GLU A 226 6.10 15.83 4.39
CA GLU A 226 6.54 14.44 4.55
C GLU A 226 5.79 13.56 3.52
N PRO A 227 6.25 12.35 3.21
CA PRO A 227 5.53 11.43 2.32
C PRO A 227 4.07 11.25 2.75
N TYR A 228 3.14 11.64 1.88
CA TYR A 228 1.72 11.68 2.20
C TYR A 228 1.10 10.27 2.28
N ARG A 229 0.31 10.04 3.33
CA ARG A 229 -0.58 8.89 3.47
C ARG A 229 -1.99 9.37 3.81
N MET A 230 -2.98 8.70 3.23
CA MET A 230 -4.38 8.95 3.54
C MET A 230 -4.78 8.31 4.87
N PHE A 231 -5.31 9.12 5.77
CA PHE A 231 -5.89 8.68 7.03
C PHE A 231 -7.30 9.24 7.17
N THR A 232 -8.15 8.51 7.87
CA THR A 232 -9.51 8.98 8.19
C THR A 232 -9.51 10.29 8.98
N SER A 233 -8.46 10.55 9.76
CA SER A 233 -8.28 11.81 10.51
C SER A 233 -8.11 13.05 9.62
N ARG A 234 -7.75 12.89 8.33
CA ARG A 234 -7.64 13.97 7.36
C ARG A 234 -9.00 14.41 6.79
N ALA A 235 -10.03 13.58 6.93
CA ALA A 235 -11.35 13.83 6.38
C ALA A 235 -12.29 14.41 7.44
N GLU A 236 -12.74 15.63 7.27
CA GLU A 236 -13.74 16.29 8.08
C GLU A 236 -15.11 15.59 7.99
N HIS A 237 -15.43 15.03 6.82
CA HIS A 237 -16.68 14.28 6.58
C HIS A 237 -16.53 12.76 6.79
N ARG A 238 -15.57 12.31 7.59
CA ARG A 238 -15.25 10.89 7.79
C ARG A 238 -16.43 10.01 8.27
N LEU A 239 -17.43 10.59 8.91
CA LEU A 239 -18.64 9.86 9.30
C LEU A 239 -19.57 9.55 8.12
N LEU A 240 -19.47 10.34 7.04
CA LEU A 240 -20.23 10.15 5.80
C LEU A 240 -19.45 9.28 4.80
N LEU A 241 -18.12 9.37 4.82
CA LEU A 241 -17.23 8.69 3.90
C LEU A 241 -16.89 7.29 4.42
N SER A 242 -17.71 6.30 4.09
CA SER A 242 -17.49 4.90 4.43
C SER A 242 -17.35 4.04 3.17
N GLN A 243 -16.53 2.98 3.24
CA GLN A 243 -16.49 2.00 2.15
C GLN A 243 -17.84 1.30 1.97
N ASN A 244 -18.63 1.14 3.05
CA ASN A 244 -19.94 0.49 3.01
C ASN A 244 -21.00 1.26 2.22
N ASN A 245 -20.85 2.57 2.06
CA ASN A 245 -21.75 3.43 1.32
C ASN A 245 -21.11 4.03 0.05
N ALA A 246 -19.93 3.58 -0.34
CA ALA A 246 -19.24 4.09 -1.53
C ALA A 246 -20.07 3.92 -2.80
N GLU A 247 -20.81 2.82 -2.92
CA GLU A 247 -21.75 2.58 -3.99
C GLU A 247 -22.82 3.68 -4.11
N GLN A 248 -23.42 4.02 -2.97
CA GLN A 248 -24.48 5.03 -2.92
C GLN A 248 -24.00 6.42 -3.33
N ARG A 249 -22.74 6.73 -3.00
CA ARG A 249 -22.16 8.05 -3.30
C ARG A 249 -21.62 8.18 -4.72
N LEU A 250 -21.05 7.11 -5.27
CA LEU A 250 -20.19 7.21 -6.46
C LEU A 250 -20.64 6.38 -7.67
N LEU A 251 -21.52 5.38 -7.50
CA LEU A 251 -21.83 4.44 -8.58
C LEU A 251 -22.49 5.11 -9.80
N LEU A 252 -23.45 6.00 -9.60
CA LEU A 252 -24.10 6.67 -10.71
C LEU A 252 -23.12 7.59 -11.45
N ARG A 253 -22.25 8.25 -10.72
CA ARG A 253 -21.17 9.07 -11.30
C ARG A 253 -20.19 8.22 -12.12
N ALA A 254 -19.85 7.02 -11.62
CA ALA A 254 -19.03 6.06 -12.37
C ALA A 254 -19.73 5.57 -13.65
N PHE A 255 -21.06 5.42 -13.63
CA PHE A 255 -21.84 5.09 -14.82
C PHE A 255 -21.80 6.21 -15.86
N ASP A 256 -22.01 7.45 -15.45
CA ASP A 256 -22.00 8.61 -16.35
C ASP A 256 -20.62 8.82 -17.01
N LEU A 257 -19.55 8.42 -16.32
CA LEU A 257 -18.19 8.38 -16.85
C LEU A 257 -17.91 7.16 -17.76
N GLY A 258 -18.85 6.21 -17.88
CA GLY A 258 -18.64 4.99 -18.65
C GLY A 258 -17.75 3.94 -18.01
N LEU A 259 -17.47 4.06 -16.70
CA LEU A 259 -16.62 3.11 -15.97
C LEU A 259 -17.35 1.81 -15.60
N ILE A 260 -18.68 1.84 -15.59
CA ILE A 260 -19.55 0.69 -15.34
C ILE A 260 -20.65 0.60 -16.38
N GLY A 261 -21.08 -0.62 -16.69
CA GLY A 261 -22.14 -0.86 -17.68
C GLY A 261 -23.54 -0.89 -17.08
N ASP A 262 -24.56 -0.96 -17.97
CA ASP A 262 -25.99 -0.95 -17.62
C ASP A 262 -26.40 -2.04 -16.64
N LYS A 263 -25.86 -3.25 -16.78
CA LYS A 263 -26.12 -4.37 -15.86
C LYS A 263 -25.88 -3.94 -14.42
N ARG A 264 -24.70 -3.37 -14.16
CA ARG A 264 -24.29 -2.95 -12.81
C ARG A 264 -25.13 -1.81 -12.28
N LYS A 265 -25.43 -0.83 -13.12
CA LYS A 265 -26.33 0.28 -12.77
C LYS A 265 -27.72 -0.23 -12.38
N ASN A 266 -28.30 -1.13 -13.18
CA ASN A 266 -29.65 -1.65 -12.95
C ASN A 266 -29.69 -2.46 -11.63
N GLU A 267 -28.72 -3.32 -11.37
CA GLU A 267 -28.60 -4.05 -10.10
C GLU A 267 -28.57 -3.11 -8.89
N TYR A 268 -27.85 -2.02 -9.00
CA TYR A 268 -27.78 -0.99 -7.96
C TYR A 268 -29.15 -0.29 -7.76
N VAL A 269 -29.78 0.13 -8.84
CA VAL A 269 -31.08 0.84 -8.79
C VAL A 269 -32.17 -0.04 -8.16
N GLU A 270 -32.18 -1.33 -8.48
CA GLU A 270 -33.13 -2.29 -7.87
C GLU A 270 -32.87 -2.47 -6.38
N LYS A 271 -31.60 -2.62 -6.00
CA LYS A 271 -31.19 -2.71 -4.59
C LYS A 271 -31.57 -1.47 -3.80
N GLU A 272 -31.36 -0.29 -4.37
CA GLU A 272 -31.71 0.98 -3.72
C GLU A 272 -33.22 1.15 -3.56
N LYS A 273 -34.00 0.76 -4.56
CA LYS A 273 -35.48 0.76 -4.48
C LYS A 273 -35.98 -0.16 -3.37
N ALA A 274 -35.44 -1.37 -3.29
CA ALA A 274 -35.75 -2.33 -2.22
C ALA A 274 -35.42 -1.78 -0.83
N TYR A 275 -34.27 -1.16 -0.67
CA TYR A 275 -33.86 -0.53 0.57
C TYR A 275 -34.79 0.63 0.98
N LYS A 276 -35.09 1.54 0.06
CA LYS A 276 -36.05 2.65 0.31
C LYS A 276 -37.44 2.16 0.67
N SER A 277 -37.91 1.09 0.03
CA SER A 277 -39.19 0.46 0.37
C SER A 277 -39.21 -0.14 1.78
N PHE A 278 -38.12 -0.83 2.16
CA PHE A 278 -37.96 -1.39 3.49
C PHE A 278 -37.99 -0.32 4.60
N ILE A 279 -37.32 0.82 4.39
CA ILE A 279 -37.35 1.93 5.36
C ILE A 279 -38.73 2.57 5.49
N LYS A 280 -39.48 2.70 4.38
CA LYS A 280 -40.82 3.30 4.39
C LYS A 280 -41.86 2.44 5.11
N ASN A 281 -41.62 1.12 5.20
CA ASN A 281 -42.54 0.17 5.82
C ASN A 281 -42.20 -0.13 7.29
N LYS A 282 -41.22 0.55 7.86
CA LYS A 282 -40.90 0.57 9.29
C LYS A 282 -41.38 1.89 9.93
#